data_dfec9405889b25e869a5ce5503f97cb1
#
_entry.id   dfec9405889b25e869a5ce5503f97cb1
#
_cell.length_a   1.000
_cell.length_b   1.000
_cell.length_c   1.000
_cell.angle_alpha   90.00
_cell.angle_beta   90.00
_cell.angle_gamma   90.00
#
_symmetry.space_group_name_H-M   'P 1'
#
loop_
_entity.id
_entity.type
_entity.pdbx_description
1 polymer ?
#
loop_
_entity_poly.entity_id
_entity_poly.type
_entity_poly.pdbx_seq_one_letter_code
_entity_poly.pdbx_strand_id
1 'polypeptide(L)'
;VRGIRRSSYDEPVSDTPPELERLRSSIDNIDAALVHLLAERFKATQQVGQLKARVGMPPADPNREERQIARLRSLADDAGLDPQFAEKFITFVIAEVIRHHEAIAQGGE
;
A
#
# COMPACT_ATOMS: atom_id res chain seq x y z
N VAL A 1 -2.85 1.91 -39.72
CA VAL A 1 -3.16 1.51 -39.74
C VAL A 1 -3.35 1.46 -39.17
N ARG A 2 -2.88 1.59 -39.53
CA ARG A 2 -3.20 1.04 -39.52
C ARG A 2 -3.25 0.85 -39.23
N GLY A 3 -2.67 1.63 -39.96
CA GLY A 3 -2.89 1.00 -40.19
C GLY A 3 -2.99 0.95 -39.68
N ILE A 4 -2.50 1.21 -39.60
CA ILE A 4 -2.94 0.76 -39.62
C ILE A 4 -3.04 0.73 -38.85
N ARG A 5 -2.52 0.90 -38.81
CA ARG A 5 -2.99 0.38 -38.48
C ARG A 5 -3.09 0.11 -37.83
N ARG A 6 -2.61 0.40 -38.01
CA ARG A 6 -3.07 -0.29 -37.84
C ARG A 6 -3.36 -0.49 -37.35
N SER A 7 -2.87 -0.17 -37.65
CA SER A 7 -3.35 -0.61 -37.70
C SER A 7 -3.70 -0.93 -37.33
N SER A 8 -3.38 -0.72 -37.38
CA SER A 8 -3.81 -1.16 -37.39
C SER A 8 -4.02 -1.61 -37.46
N TYR A 9 -3.64 -1.61 -37.69
CA TYR A 9 -4.01 -2.20 -37.77
C TYR A 9 -3.84 -2.68 -37.67
N ASP A 10 -3.33 -2.90 -38.72
CA ASP A 10 -3.00 -3.10 -38.27
C ASP A 10 -2.90 -3.27 -36.96
N GLU A 11 -2.32 -2.78 -36.70
CA GLU A 11 -2.47 -2.84 -35.26
C GLU A 11 -3.86 -3.32 -34.87
N PRO A 12 -3.98 -4.38 -34.01
CA PRO A 12 -5.32 -4.85 -33.66
C PRO A 12 -6.07 -3.81 -32.89
N VAL A 13 -7.28 -3.58 -33.30
CA VAL A 13 -8.16 -2.73 -32.53
C VAL A 13 -8.48 -3.45 -31.23
N SER A 14 -8.26 -2.79 -30.11
CA SER A 14 -8.63 -3.37 -28.84
C SER A 14 -10.14 -3.55 -28.78
N ASP A 15 -10.57 -4.70 -28.29
CA ASP A 15 -11.99 -4.94 -28.05
C ASP A 15 -12.46 -4.24 -26.77
N THR A 16 -11.55 -3.58 -26.08
CA THR A 16 -11.84 -2.92 -24.81
C THR A 16 -12.64 -1.65 -25.08
N PRO A 17 -13.81 -1.51 -24.45
CA PRO A 17 -14.58 -0.28 -24.59
C PRO A 17 -13.78 0.92 -24.07
N PRO A 18 -13.97 2.10 -24.69
CA PRO A 18 -13.27 3.31 -24.21
C PRO A 18 -13.51 3.62 -22.74
N GLU A 19 -14.69 3.32 -22.25
CA GLU A 19 -15.01 3.55 -20.83
C GLU A 19 -14.12 2.69 -19.93
N LEU A 20 -13.89 1.44 -20.32
CA LEU A 20 -13.02 0.55 -19.55
C LEU A 20 -11.59 1.08 -19.54
N GLU A 21 -11.10 1.57 -20.67
CA GLU A 21 -9.77 2.17 -20.72
C GLU A 21 -9.64 3.36 -19.79
N ARG A 22 -10.67 4.20 -19.76
CA ARG A 22 -10.68 5.37 -18.87
C ARG A 22 -10.65 4.94 -17.40
N LEU A 23 -11.44 3.94 -17.05
CA LEU A 23 -11.47 3.44 -15.68
C LEU A 23 -10.14 2.81 -15.28
N ARG A 24 -9.53 2.05 -16.19
CA ARG A 24 -8.21 1.46 -15.93
C ARG A 24 -7.14 2.53 -15.74
N SER A 25 -7.20 3.60 -16.52
CA SER A 25 -6.28 4.71 -16.36
C SER A 25 -6.43 5.34 -14.98
N SER A 26 -7.68 5.51 -14.52
CA SER A 26 -7.92 6.03 -13.17
C SER A 26 -7.36 5.10 -12.12
N ILE A 27 -7.54 3.78 -12.29
CA ILE A 27 -7.00 2.80 -11.35
C ILE A 27 -5.47 2.89 -11.31
N ASP A 28 -4.83 2.99 -12.48
CA ASP A 28 -3.37 3.10 -12.53
C ASP A 28 -2.88 4.33 -11.77
N ASN A 29 -3.59 5.44 -11.89
CA ASN A 29 -3.22 6.66 -11.17
C ASN A 29 -3.41 6.49 -9.65
N ILE A 30 -4.47 5.82 -9.23
CA ILE A 30 -4.69 5.53 -7.82
C ILE A 30 -3.59 4.61 -7.30
N ASP A 31 -3.23 3.59 -8.07
CA ASP A 31 -2.16 2.67 -7.67
C ASP A 31 -0.84 3.42 -7.49
N ALA A 32 -0.53 4.34 -8.38
CA ALA A 32 0.68 5.15 -8.25
C ALA A 32 0.67 5.96 -6.95
N ALA A 33 -0.48 6.55 -6.62
CA ALA A 33 -0.61 7.29 -5.37
C ALA A 33 -0.43 6.38 -4.16
N LEU A 34 -0.99 5.17 -4.23
CA LEU A 34 -0.83 4.19 -3.14
C LEU A 34 0.63 3.85 -2.90
N VAL A 35 1.38 3.61 -3.97
CA VAL A 35 2.80 3.26 -3.83
C VAL A 35 3.56 4.41 -3.18
N HIS A 36 3.30 5.64 -3.62
CA HIS A 36 3.97 6.81 -3.01
C HIS A 36 3.60 6.97 -1.55
N LEU A 37 2.34 6.75 -1.18
CA LEU A 37 1.90 6.85 0.21
C LEU A 37 2.54 5.77 1.07
N LEU A 38 2.61 4.54 0.55
CA LEU A 38 3.27 3.45 1.27
C LEU A 38 4.75 3.75 1.47
N ALA A 39 5.41 4.31 0.46
CA ALA A 39 6.82 4.68 0.59
C ALA A 39 7.01 5.69 1.71
N GLU A 40 6.15 6.71 1.77
CA GLU A 40 6.23 7.71 2.83
C GLU A 40 5.96 7.09 4.20
N ARG A 41 4.99 6.19 4.25
CA ARG A 41 4.67 5.52 5.51
C ARG A 41 5.86 4.70 6.01
N PHE A 42 6.52 3.96 5.14
CA PHE A 42 7.67 3.16 5.54
C PHE A 42 8.86 4.02 5.94
N LYS A 43 9.05 5.18 5.32
CA LYS A 43 10.08 6.12 5.79
C LYS A 43 9.81 6.54 7.22
N ALA A 44 8.55 6.83 7.54
CA ALA A 44 8.18 7.21 8.90
C ALA A 44 8.40 6.06 9.88
N THR A 45 7.99 4.84 9.52
CA THR A 45 8.14 3.70 10.43
C THR A 45 9.60 3.31 10.61
N GLN A 46 10.46 3.54 9.61
CA GLN A 46 11.90 3.33 9.77
C GLN A 46 12.46 4.27 10.83
N GLN A 47 12.03 5.53 10.83
CA GLN A 47 12.46 6.48 11.86
C GLN A 47 12.00 6.04 13.24
N VAL A 48 10.77 5.53 13.33
CA VAL A 48 10.26 4.98 14.58
C VAL A 48 11.13 3.80 15.03
N GLY A 49 11.49 2.91 14.09
CA GLY A 49 12.32 1.76 14.40
C GLY A 49 13.69 2.16 14.92
N GLN A 50 14.29 3.18 14.30
CA GLN A 50 15.59 3.68 14.75
C GLN A 50 15.49 4.28 16.16
N LEU A 51 14.41 5.01 16.42
CA LEU A 51 14.18 5.56 17.74
C LEU A 51 14.02 4.47 18.78
N LYS A 52 13.19 3.47 18.49
CA LYS A 52 12.98 2.35 19.41
C LYS A 52 14.30 1.64 19.74
N ALA A 53 15.13 1.42 18.72
CA ALA A 53 16.41 0.77 18.95
C ALA A 53 17.30 1.61 19.85
N ARG A 54 17.31 2.94 19.66
CA ARG A 54 18.14 3.82 20.47
C ARG A 54 17.71 3.84 21.94
N VAL A 55 16.41 3.78 22.19
CA VAL A 55 15.91 3.90 23.58
C VAL A 55 15.55 2.55 24.20
N GLY A 56 15.83 1.44 23.48
CA GLY A 56 15.64 0.12 24.04
C GLY A 56 14.20 -0.37 24.08
N MET A 57 13.35 0.15 23.22
CA MET A 57 11.97 -0.31 23.13
C MET A 57 11.87 -1.52 22.22
N PRO A 58 10.94 -2.45 22.48
CA PRO A 58 10.79 -3.64 21.64
C PRO A 58 10.23 -3.28 20.27
N PRO A 59 10.57 -4.09 19.23
CA PRO A 59 10.05 -3.85 17.89
C PRO A 59 8.53 -3.93 17.79
N ALA A 60 7.90 -4.85 18.50
CA ALA A 60 6.44 -5.01 18.42
C ALA A 60 5.77 -4.27 19.56
N ASP A 61 4.55 -3.80 19.31
CA ASP A 61 3.74 -3.08 20.28
C ASP A 61 2.29 -3.54 20.07
N PRO A 62 1.88 -4.65 20.72
CA PRO A 62 0.54 -5.20 20.48
C PRO A 62 -0.61 -4.23 20.77
N ASN A 63 -0.47 -3.38 21.79
CA ASN A 63 -1.53 -2.42 22.08
C ASN A 63 -1.70 -1.40 20.97
N ARG A 64 -0.57 -0.92 20.43
CA ARG A 64 -0.60 0.01 19.30
C ARG A 64 -1.19 -0.66 18.06
N GLU A 65 -0.84 -1.93 17.84
CA GLU A 65 -1.33 -2.67 16.69
C GLU A 65 -2.85 -2.84 16.75
N GLU A 66 -3.39 -3.14 17.92
CA GLU A 66 -4.84 -3.25 18.09
C GLU A 66 -5.52 -1.92 17.77
N ARG A 67 -4.96 -0.82 18.24
CA ARG A 67 -5.53 0.50 17.99
C ARG A 67 -5.48 0.85 16.51
N GLN A 68 -4.39 0.48 15.83
CA GLN A 68 -4.29 0.71 14.38
C GLN A 68 -5.34 -0.06 13.61
N ILE A 69 -5.54 -1.33 13.97
CA ILE A 69 -6.54 -2.16 13.31
C ILE A 69 -7.93 -1.57 13.51
N ALA A 70 -8.27 -1.22 14.77
CA ALA A 70 -9.58 -0.65 15.06
C ALA A 70 -9.81 0.65 14.30
N ARG A 71 -8.78 1.51 14.26
CA ARG A 71 -8.87 2.78 13.55
C ARG A 71 -9.08 2.56 12.05
N LEU A 72 -8.34 1.63 11.45
CA LEU A 72 -8.48 1.38 10.02
C LEU A 72 -9.82 0.78 9.67
N ARG A 73 -10.33 -0.10 10.52
CA ARG A 73 -11.67 -0.64 10.28
C ARG A 73 -12.72 0.47 10.28
N SER A 74 -12.60 1.41 11.21
CA SER A 74 -13.53 2.53 11.29
C SER A 74 -13.41 3.45 10.07
N LEU A 75 -12.18 3.76 9.67
CA LEU A 75 -11.94 4.58 8.48
C LEU A 75 -12.46 3.91 7.22
N ALA A 76 -12.27 2.60 7.12
CA ALA A 76 -12.75 1.84 5.97
C ALA A 76 -14.27 1.91 5.89
N ASP A 77 -14.93 1.72 7.02
CA ASP A 77 -16.39 1.78 7.07
C ASP A 77 -16.89 3.14 6.58
N ASP A 78 -16.27 4.22 7.09
CA ASP A 78 -16.63 5.57 6.66
C ASP A 78 -16.39 5.80 5.17
N ALA A 79 -15.36 5.18 4.63
CA ALA A 79 -14.97 5.37 3.23
C ALA A 79 -15.71 4.44 2.27
N GLY A 80 -16.51 3.51 2.78
CA GLY A 80 -17.17 2.53 1.93
C GLY A 80 -16.26 1.38 1.49
N LEU A 81 -15.18 1.14 2.22
CA LEU A 81 -14.28 0.03 1.96
C LEU A 81 -14.57 -1.10 2.94
N ASP A 82 -14.48 -2.35 2.48
CA ASP A 82 -14.70 -3.50 3.33
C ASP A 82 -13.74 -3.47 4.53
N PRO A 83 -14.27 -3.37 5.78
CA PRO A 83 -13.39 -3.32 6.95
C PRO A 83 -12.52 -4.56 7.13
N GLN A 84 -13.01 -5.74 6.71
CA GLN A 84 -12.20 -6.96 6.79
C GLN A 84 -11.00 -6.87 5.87
N PHE A 85 -11.19 -6.31 4.69
CA PHE A 85 -10.06 -6.10 3.78
C PHE A 85 -9.06 -5.12 4.38
N ALA A 86 -9.55 -4.04 4.96
CA ALA A 86 -8.67 -3.05 5.59
C ALA A 86 -7.86 -3.67 6.72
N GLU A 87 -8.48 -4.54 7.50
CA GLU A 87 -7.76 -5.24 8.58
C GLU A 87 -6.67 -6.14 8.02
N LYS A 88 -6.99 -6.92 6.98
CA LYS A 88 -5.98 -7.78 6.34
C LYS A 88 -4.81 -6.96 5.82
N PHE A 89 -5.12 -5.83 5.19
CA PHE A 89 -4.10 -4.96 4.63
C PHE A 89 -3.18 -4.41 5.71
N ILE A 90 -3.75 -3.83 6.78
CA ILE A 90 -2.91 -3.21 7.81
C ILE A 90 -2.15 -4.27 8.60
N THR A 91 -2.73 -5.45 8.79
CA THR A 91 -2.04 -6.55 9.47
C THR A 91 -0.81 -6.95 8.68
N PHE A 92 -0.92 -7.04 7.37
CA PHE A 92 0.21 -7.33 6.50
C PHE A 92 1.30 -6.26 6.61
N VAL A 93 0.89 -4.98 6.59
CA VAL A 93 1.82 -3.86 6.69
C VAL A 93 2.53 -3.87 8.05
N ILE A 94 1.78 -4.11 9.13
CA ILE A 94 2.35 -4.15 10.49
C ILE A 94 3.41 -5.25 10.58
N ALA A 95 3.14 -6.43 10.01
CA ALA A 95 4.11 -7.51 10.03
C ALA A 95 5.41 -7.12 9.34
N GLU A 96 5.32 -6.42 8.21
CA GLU A 96 6.51 -5.92 7.53
C GLU A 96 7.27 -4.90 8.38
N VAL A 97 6.54 -3.99 9.04
CA VAL A 97 7.15 -2.98 9.90
C VAL A 97 7.91 -3.64 11.05
N ILE A 98 7.28 -4.65 11.69
CA ILE A 98 7.94 -5.36 12.80
C ILE A 98 9.22 -6.04 12.31
N ARG A 99 9.17 -6.65 11.14
CA ARG A 99 10.36 -7.28 10.56
C ARG A 99 11.48 -6.26 10.33
N HIS A 100 11.12 -5.07 9.82
CA HIS A 100 12.10 -3.99 9.64
C HIS A 100 12.67 -3.54 10.98
N HIS A 101 11.81 -3.40 11.99
CA HIS A 101 12.24 -2.94 13.31
C HIS A 101 13.17 -3.97 13.98
N GLU A 102 12.88 -5.26 13.78
CA GLU A 102 13.75 -6.32 14.30
C GLU A 102 15.12 -6.25 13.66
N ALA A 103 15.17 -6.03 12.35
CA ALA A 103 16.45 -5.90 11.66
C ALA A 103 17.23 -4.69 12.16
N ILE A 104 16.56 -3.57 12.37
CA ILE A 104 17.20 -2.36 12.88
C ILE A 104 17.71 -2.59 14.31
N ALA A 105 16.92 -3.25 15.15
CA ALA A 105 17.31 -3.54 16.53
C ALA A 105 18.55 -4.43 16.60
N GLN A 106 18.74 -5.27 15.60
CA GLN A 106 19.92 -6.15 15.53
C GLN A 106 21.11 -5.45 14.87
N GLY A 107 21.00 -4.15 14.61
CA GLY A 107 22.09 -3.40 13.99
C GLY A 107 22.08 -3.41 12.48
N GLY A 108 21.03 -4.00 11.87
CA GLY A 108 20.91 -4.03 10.42
C GLY A 108 20.15 -2.83 9.87
N GLU A 109 20.24 -2.68 8.56
CA GLU A 109 19.51 -1.66 7.88
C GLU A 109 18.24 -2.24 7.28
#